data_4952f69b80a9bbaa9cfce569936f16a8
#
_entry.id   4952f69b80a9bbaa9cfce569936f16a8
#
_cell.length_a   1.000
_cell.length_b   1.000
_cell.length_c   1.000
_cell.angle_alpha   90.00
_cell.angle_beta   90.00
_cell.angle_gamma   90.00
#
_symmetry.space_group_name_H-M   'P 1'
#
loop_
_entity.id
_entity.type
_entity.pdbx_description
1 polymer ?
#
loop_
_entity_poly.entity_id
_entity_poly.type
_entity_poly.pdbx_seq_one_letter_code
_entity_poly.pdbx_strand_id
1 'polypeptide(L)'
;MKAKKLKILHLLSQRPDSTGSGFYIQAMLREAKAKNHNNYLLAGIQPDWTPVLDSISEDKCSFVRFSGVDISYPIVGMSDVMPYQSKRFYDLTDEELFEYENSFTNKLKNVVKQFKPDIIHSHHLWILSSLARRTFPHLPIVTSSHGSDLRQFRKCLHLQKKVLSGCSKLDAIIALHEAHKKEIESLYNFPTDRIYVIGSGYNDVLFSQSNKPAHEPVQLTYAGKLSRAKGVPWLLRALSKIDSPAWQLHLVGGGSGAEKEECLNLARSLGGRVNIHGAIPQSELAQIVKHSHIFILPSFYEGLPLVILEALASGCRVIATDLPGIVELLRDIKTDYIRLVKTPRLHSIDSPLPEDEKIFEKNLENALNEQIGAALKQPMIDLSPIKEKIAAFSWPSIFEKVQSVYFEAIKNFKYNR
;
A
#
# COMPACT_ATOMS: atom_id res chain seq x y z
N MET A 1 28.56 2.41 18.08
CA MET A 1 28.94 3.38 17.02
C MET A 1 27.71 4.23 16.70
N LYS A 2 27.82 5.57 16.68
CA LYS A 2 26.69 6.42 16.23
C LYS A 2 26.39 6.09 14.78
N ALA A 3 25.13 5.72 14.47
CA ALA A 3 24.73 5.43 13.11
C ALA A 3 25.04 6.65 12.20
N LYS A 4 25.64 6.40 11.04
CA LYS A 4 26.02 7.46 10.10
C LYS A 4 24.76 8.19 9.61
N LYS A 5 24.75 9.50 9.79
CA LYS A 5 23.67 10.38 9.31
C LYS A 5 23.73 10.46 7.77
N LEU A 6 22.60 10.23 7.10
CA LEU A 6 22.47 10.32 5.64
C LEU A 6 21.65 11.54 5.23
N LYS A 7 21.91 12.04 4.03
CA LYS A 7 21.05 12.93 3.25
C LYS A 7 20.30 12.10 2.24
N ILE A 8 18.99 11.93 2.43
CA ILE A 8 18.13 11.07 1.63
C ILE A 8 17.20 11.94 0.78
N LEU A 9 17.28 11.80 -0.54
CA LEU A 9 16.32 12.43 -1.46
C LEU A 9 15.24 11.42 -1.83
N HIS A 10 14.00 11.70 -1.42
CA HIS A 10 12.84 10.89 -1.74
C HIS A 10 12.16 11.41 -3.02
N LEU A 11 11.82 10.50 -3.95
CA LEU A 11 11.16 10.82 -5.21
C LEU A 11 9.82 10.10 -5.32
N LEU A 12 8.76 10.84 -5.66
CA LEU A 12 7.44 10.28 -5.95
C LEU A 12 6.79 11.04 -7.11
N SER A 13 6.32 10.34 -8.15
CA SER A 13 5.72 10.96 -9.33
C SER A 13 4.30 11.48 -9.13
N GLN A 14 3.69 11.21 -7.98
CA GLN A 14 2.30 11.51 -7.65
C GLN A 14 2.20 12.10 -6.24
N ARG A 15 0.97 12.42 -5.81
CA ARG A 15 0.71 13.03 -4.50
C ARG A 15 1.24 12.17 -3.34
N PRO A 16 1.96 12.77 -2.39
CA PRO A 16 2.54 12.04 -1.26
C PRO A 16 1.56 11.79 -0.10
N ASP A 17 0.28 12.14 -0.21
CA ASP A 17 -0.70 12.10 0.88
C ASP A 17 -1.96 11.28 0.62
N SER A 18 -2.09 10.67 -0.55
CA SER A 18 -3.42 10.20 -0.99
C SER A 18 -3.48 8.72 -1.42
N THR A 19 -2.37 8.00 -1.36
CA THR A 19 -2.27 6.61 -1.86
C THR A 19 -1.41 5.75 -0.95
N GLY A 20 -1.42 4.43 -1.15
CA GLY A 20 -0.55 3.53 -0.39
C GLY A 20 0.93 3.92 -0.47
N SER A 21 1.43 4.29 -1.66
CA SER A 21 2.81 4.80 -1.82
C SER A 21 3.01 6.18 -1.17
N GLY A 22 1.97 7.00 -1.11
CA GLY A 22 1.98 8.27 -0.38
C GLY A 22 2.13 8.04 1.13
N PHE A 23 1.37 7.14 1.72
CA PHE A 23 1.52 6.77 3.13
C PHE A 23 2.88 6.12 3.41
N TYR A 24 3.37 5.29 2.48
CA TYR A 24 4.71 4.70 2.60
C TYR A 24 5.81 5.77 2.65
N ILE A 25 5.81 6.74 1.72
CA ILE A 25 6.84 7.79 1.71
C ILE A 25 6.77 8.69 2.94
N GLN A 26 5.57 9.02 3.45
CA GLN A 26 5.43 9.75 4.71
C GLN A 26 6.01 8.97 5.90
N ALA A 27 5.79 7.67 5.95
CA ALA A 27 6.40 6.82 6.97
C ALA A 27 7.93 6.82 6.84
N MET A 28 8.48 6.68 5.62
CA MET A 28 9.93 6.76 5.40
C MET A 28 10.51 8.11 5.85
N LEU A 29 9.85 9.21 5.55
CA LEU A 29 10.26 10.55 6.00
C LEU A 29 10.25 10.67 7.52
N ARG A 30 9.21 10.15 8.19
CA ARG A 30 9.05 10.18 9.64
C ARG A 30 10.14 9.35 10.33
N GLU A 31 10.32 8.11 9.91
CA GLU A 31 11.30 7.20 10.53
C GLU A 31 12.75 7.65 10.25
N ALA A 32 13.02 8.16 9.05
CA ALA A 32 14.33 8.74 8.73
C ALA A 32 14.64 9.95 9.62
N LYS A 33 13.66 10.83 9.87
CA LYS A 33 13.78 11.95 10.81
C LYS A 33 14.04 11.46 12.24
N ALA A 34 13.31 10.44 12.69
CA ALA A 34 13.50 9.84 14.03
C ALA A 34 14.91 9.25 14.21
N LYS A 35 15.53 8.72 13.14
CA LYS A 35 16.92 8.25 13.11
C LYS A 35 17.95 9.37 12.81
N ASN A 36 17.53 10.65 12.86
CA ASN A 36 18.36 11.84 12.61
C ASN A 36 18.94 11.95 11.18
N HIS A 37 18.34 11.33 10.18
CA HIS A 37 18.69 11.58 8.78
C HIS A 37 18.15 12.93 8.30
N ASN A 38 18.77 13.51 7.27
CA ASN A 38 18.29 14.68 6.57
C ASN A 38 17.48 14.21 5.35
N ASN A 39 16.22 14.63 5.28
CA ASN A 39 15.34 14.29 4.17
C ASN A 39 15.12 15.47 3.25
N TYR A 40 14.91 15.21 1.97
CA TYR A 40 14.35 16.10 0.98
C TYR A 40 13.32 15.35 0.16
N LEU A 41 12.19 15.97 -0.17
CA LEU A 41 11.12 15.39 -0.97
C LEU A 41 10.99 16.10 -2.31
N LEU A 42 11.01 15.35 -3.42
CA LEU A 42 10.53 15.81 -4.72
C LEU A 42 9.33 14.97 -5.13
N ALA A 43 8.16 15.61 -5.31
CA ALA A 43 6.93 14.92 -5.66
C ALA A 43 6.12 15.65 -6.74
N GLY A 44 5.24 14.91 -7.44
CA GLY A 44 4.23 15.48 -8.33
C GLY A 44 2.98 15.87 -7.55
N ILE A 45 2.40 17.06 -7.84
CA ILE A 45 1.17 17.54 -7.21
C ILE A 45 0.28 18.29 -8.21
N GLN A 46 -0.97 18.52 -7.82
CA GLN A 46 -1.89 19.41 -8.52
C GLN A 46 -1.52 20.88 -8.27
N PRO A 47 -1.95 21.84 -9.12
CA PRO A 47 -1.48 23.22 -9.07
C PRO A 47 -1.85 23.94 -7.76
N ASP A 48 -3.09 23.80 -7.33
CA ASP A 48 -3.66 24.51 -6.18
C ASP A 48 -3.65 23.69 -4.89
N TRP A 49 -2.81 22.65 -4.84
CA TRP A 49 -2.77 21.75 -3.71
C TRP A 49 -1.40 21.76 -3.03
N THR A 50 -1.41 21.86 -1.70
CA THR A 50 -0.22 21.75 -0.87
C THR A 50 -0.38 20.54 0.05
N PRO A 51 0.56 19.56 0.01
CA PRO A 51 0.48 18.39 0.86
C PRO A 51 0.66 18.74 2.33
N VAL A 52 -0.17 18.14 3.19
CA VAL A 52 0.08 18.16 4.63
C VAL A 52 1.09 17.05 4.96
N LEU A 53 2.30 17.43 5.35
CA LEU A 53 3.42 16.53 5.61
C LEU A 53 4.00 16.82 7.00
N ASP A 54 3.67 15.98 7.99
CA ASP A 54 4.03 16.23 9.39
C ASP A 54 5.54 16.03 9.69
N SER A 55 6.26 15.31 8.84
CA SER A 55 7.63 14.85 9.13
C SER A 55 8.71 15.60 8.38
N ILE A 56 8.34 16.51 7.49
CA ILE A 56 9.27 17.30 6.68
C ILE A 56 8.75 18.73 6.53
N SER A 57 9.64 19.71 6.64
CA SER A 57 9.28 21.12 6.46
C SER A 57 9.19 21.49 4.97
N GLU A 58 8.40 22.50 4.66
CA GLU A 58 8.11 22.93 3.29
C GLU A 58 9.38 23.33 2.52
N ASP A 59 10.35 23.96 3.18
CA ASP A 59 11.64 24.37 2.62
C ASP A 59 12.50 23.18 2.16
N LYS A 60 12.17 21.95 2.58
CA LYS A 60 12.80 20.69 2.17
C LYS A 60 11.94 19.89 1.20
N CYS A 61 10.97 20.55 0.58
CA CYS A 61 10.12 19.97 -0.44
C CYS A 61 10.26 20.75 -1.75
N SER A 62 10.23 20.02 -2.84
CA SER A 62 10.06 20.58 -4.19
C SER A 62 8.95 19.83 -4.89
N PHE A 63 8.15 20.55 -5.65
CA PHE A 63 7.01 19.95 -6.32
C PHE A 63 7.05 20.22 -7.82
N VAL A 64 6.74 19.19 -8.62
CA VAL A 64 6.36 19.35 -10.02
C VAL A 64 4.85 19.51 -10.06
N ARG A 65 4.39 20.70 -10.45
CA ARG A 65 2.98 21.06 -10.51
C ARG A 65 2.42 20.80 -11.89
N PHE A 66 1.39 19.98 -11.94
CA PHE A 66 0.67 19.62 -13.16
C PHE A 66 -0.40 20.67 -13.51
N SER A 67 -1.18 20.41 -14.59
CA SER A 67 -2.32 21.24 -15.04
C SER A 67 -1.97 22.70 -15.29
N GLY A 68 -0.90 22.93 -16.08
CA GLY A 68 -0.58 24.25 -16.61
C GLY A 68 0.47 25.06 -15.86
N VAL A 69 1.13 24.47 -14.83
CA VAL A 69 2.25 25.16 -14.14
C VAL A 69 3.61 24.65 -14.65
N ASP A 70 4.04 23.46 -14.23
CA ASP A 70 5.29 22.86 -14.72
C ASP A 70 4.98 21.85 -15.85
N ILE A 71 3.78 21.28 -15.88
CA ILE A 71 3.28 20.29 -16.85
C ILE A 71 1.86 20.67 -17.26
N SER A 72 1.57 20.63 -18.55
CA SER A 72 0.32 21.15 -19.14
C SER A 72 -0.93 20.32 -18.85
N TYR A 73 -0.79 19.03 -18.56
CA TYR A 73 -1.88 18.08 -18.36
C TYR A 73 -2.03 17.64 -16.89
N PRO A 74 -3.14 16.94 -16.53
CA PRO A 74 -3.38 16.46 -15.16
C PRO A 74 -2.31 15.49 -14.66
N ILE A 75 -2.10 15.47 -13.34
CA ILE A 75 -1.13 14.57 -12.68
C ILE A 75 -1.30 13.12 -13.13
N VAL A 76 -0.18 12.42 -13.37
CA VAL A 76 -0.20 11.05 -13.86
C VAL A 76 -0.24 10.07 -12.69
N GLY A 77 -1.26 9.20 -12.67
CA GLY A 77 -1.45 8.21 -11.62
C GLY A 77 -0.80 6.86 -11.92
N MET A 78 -0.33 6.19 -10.85
CA MET A 78 0.18 4.81 -10.93
C MET A 78 -0.95 3.75 -10.93
N SER A 79 -2.20 4.19 -10.85
CA SER A 79 -3.40 3.35 -11.01
C SER A 79 -4.33 3.97 -12.05
N ASP A 80 -5.17 3.14 -12.69
CA ASP A 80 -6.14 3.61 -13.68
C ASP A 80 -7.18 4.56 -13.06
N VAL A 81 -7.47 4.37 -11.77
CA VAL A 81 -8.37 5.22 -10.97
C VAL A 81 -7.62 5.72 -9.76
N MET A 82 -7.48 7.04 -9.64
CA MET A 82 -6.86 7.72 -8.51
C MET A 82 -7.93 8.43 -7.67
N PRO A 83 -7.67 8.74 -6.38
CA PRO A 83 -8.61 9.49 -5.54
C PRO A 83 -8.69 10.99 -5.88
N TYR A 84 -8.08 11.40 -6.98
CA TYR A 84 -8.08 12.76 -7.53
C TYR A 84 -8.07 12.69 -9.06
N GLN A 85 -8.39 13.82 -9.73
CA GLN A 85 -8.32 13.90 -11.18
C GLN A 85 -6.89 13.59 -11.68
N SER A 86 -6.77 12.62 -12.56
CA SER A 86 -5.48 12.14 -13.05
C SER A 86 -5.57 11.65 -14.49
N LYS A 87 -4.42 11.64 -15.16
CA LYS A 87 -4.21 10.98 -16.45
C LYS A 87 -3.49 9.65 -16.25
N ARG A 88 -3.70 8.68 -17.14
CA ARG A 88 -2.99 7.40 -17.08
C ARG A 88 -1.68 7.49 -17.87
N PHE A 89 -0.64 6.80 -17.45
CA PHE A 89 0.61 6.70 -18.22
C PHE A 89 0.40 6.09 -19.61
N TYR A 90 -0.58 5.20 -19.74
CA TYR A 90 -0.95 4.59 -21.02
C TYR A 90 -1.41 5.60 -22.08
N ASP A 91 -2.02 6.70 -21.66
CA ASP A 91 -2.63 7.71 -22.53
C ASP A 91 -1.69 8.91 -22.81
N LEU A 92 -0.44 8.88 -22.34
CA LEU A 92 0.51 9.95 -22.62
C LEU A 92 1.00 9.88 -24.07
N THR A 93 1.00 11.02 -24.73
CA THR A 93 1.69 11.17 -26.02
C THR A 93 3.21 11.28 -25.80
N ASP A 94 4.00 11.18 -26.87
CA ASP A 94 5.46 11.34 -26.79
C ASP A 94 5.84 12.75 -26.33
N GLU A 95 5.10 13.79 -26.74
CA GLU A 95 5.30 15.18 -26.34
C GLU A 95 4.99 15.36 -24.84
N GLU A 96 3.90 14.80 -24.34
CA GLU A 96 3.54 14.84 -22.94
C GLU A 96 4.56 14.09 -22.07
N LEU A 97 5.04 12.94 -22.53
CA LEU A 97 6.08 12.20 -21.85
C LEU A 97 7.41 12.97 -21.82
N PHE A 98 7.74 13.66 -22.90
CA PHE A 98 8.91 14.54 -22.96
C PHE A 98 8.78 15.73 -21.99
N GLU A 99 7.62 16.37 -21.94
CA GLU A 99 7.32 17.45 -20.96
C GLU A 99 7.48 16.95 -19.52
N TYR A 100 6.95 15.75 -19.22
CA TYR A 100 7.11 15.09 -17.91
C TYR A 100 8.59 14.90 -17.55
N GLU A 101 9.36 14.28 -18.46
CA GLU A 101 10.78 14.00 -18.21
C GLU A 101 11.59 15.30 -18.05
N ASN A 102 11.32 16.34 -18.82
CA ASN A 102 12.00 17.63 -18.72
C ASN A 102 11.69 18.32 -17.39
N SER A 103 10.42 18.39 -17.00
CA SER A 103 10.01 19.08 -15.77
C SER A 103 10.61 18.40 -14.54
N PHE A 104 10.51 17.07 -14.45
CA PHE A 104 11.15 16.34 -13.35
C PHE A 104 12.69 16.44 -13.38
N THR A 105 13.31 16.35 -14.56
CA THR A 105 14.80 16.47 -14.69
C THR A 105 15.28 17.82 -14.18
N ASN A 106 14.63 18.92 -14.56
CA ASN A 106 15.03 20.26 -14.17
C ASN A 106 14.92 20.46 -12.66
N LYS A 107 13.79 20.09 -12.06
CA LYS A 107 13.60 20.14 -10.60
C LYS A 107 14.61 19.25 -9.88
N LEU A 108 14.80 18.01 -10.36
CA LEU A 108 15.71 17.06 -9.77
C LEU A 108 17.17 17.52 -9.80
N LYS A 109 17.66 18.09 -10.92
CA LYS A 109 18.99 18.68 -11.03
C LYS A 109 19.20 19.80 -10.02
N ASN A 110 18.22 20.69 -9.85
CA ASN A 110 18.28 21.79 -8.89
C ASN A 110 18.35 21.26 -7.46
N VAL A 111 17.50 20.31 -7.10
CA VAL A 111 17.48 19.68 -5.77
C VAL A 111 18.80 18.97 -5.47
N VAL A 112 19.31 18.16 -6.39
CA VAL A 112 20.58 17.43 -6.19
C VAL A 112 21.75 18.41 -6.03
N LYS A 113 21.81 19.49 -6.80
CA LYS A 113 22.84 20.52 -6.69
C LYS A 113 22.84 21.20 -5.31
N GLN A 114 21.66 21.52 -4.78
CA GLN A 114 21.48 22.23 -3.50
C GLN A 114 21.62 21.29 -2.30
N PHE A 115 20.89 20.18 -2.31
CA PHE A 115 20.80 19.26 -1.19
C PHE A 115 21.99 18.32 -1.08
N LYS A 116 22.62 17.94 -2.22
CA LYS A 116 23.75 17.00 -2.32
C LYS A 116 23.45 15.69 -1.56
N PRO A 117 22.47 14.89 -2.01
CA PRO A 117 22.07 13.66 -1.34
C PRO A 117 23.19 12.61 -1.34
N ASP A 118 23.27 11.82 -0.26
CA ASP A 118 24.10 10.61 -0.20
C ASP A 118 23.47 9.45 -0.96
N ILE A 119 22.13 9.48 -1.08
CA ILE A 119 21.32 8.44 -1.74
C ILE A 119 19.99 9.03 -2.22
N ILE A 120 19.48 8.50 -3.32
CA ILE A 120 18.12 8.73 -3.80
C ILE A 120 17.28 7.51 -3.47
N HIS A 121 16.12 7.70 -2.79
CA HIS A 121 15.10 6.70 -2.63
C HIS A 121 13.89 7.06 -3.49
N SER A 122 13.75 6.37 -4.60
CA SER A 122 12.62 6.55 -5.53
C SER A 122 11.48 5.61 -5.20
N HIS A 123 10.25 6.06 -5.40
CA HIS A 123 9.05 5.25 -5.22
C HIS A 123 8.42 4.96 -6.58
N HIS A 124 8.02 3.71 -6.77
CA HIS A 124 7.64 3.04 -8.01
C HIS A 124 8.80 2.75 -8.96
N LEU A 125 8.92 1.50 -9.34
CA LEU A 125 9.87 1.00 -10.34
C LEU A 125 9.35 1.36 -11.74
N TRP A 126 9.37 2.67 -12.06
CA TRP A 126 8.71 3.24 -13.23
C TRP A 126 9.51 4.40 -13.85
N ILE A 127 8.87 5.23 -14.67
CA ILE A 127 9.49 6.31 -15.47
C ILE A 127 10.37 7.24 -14.62
N LEU A 128 9.90 7.71 -13.45
CA LEU A 128 10.68 8.63 -12.61
C LEU A 128 11.96 7.99 -12.06
N SER A 129 11.91 6.72 -11.65
CA SER A 129 13.09 5.97 -11.18
C SER A 129 14.09 5.76 -12.32
N SER A 130 13.59 5.41 -13.52
CA SER A 130 14.42 5.31 -14.73
C SER A 130 15.07 6.65 -15.09
N LEU A 131 14.31 7.73 -15.04
CA LEU A 131 14.79 9.10 -15.28
C LEU A 131 15.88 9.49 -14.29
N ALA A 132 15.66 9.26 -13.00
CA ALA A 132 16.64 9.56 -11.95
C ALA A 132 17.96 8.83 -12.20
N ARG A 133 17.93 7.53 -12.53
CA ARG A 133 19.14 6.75 -12.85
C ARG A 133 19.86 7.25 -14.10
N ARG A 134 19.14 7.59 -15.16
CA ARG A 134 19.73 8.12 -16.40
C ARG A 134 20.35 9.51 -16.19
N THR A 135 19.74 10.32 -15.32
CA THR A 135 20.22 11.69 -15.02
C THR A 135 21.42 11.69 -14.06
N PHE A 136 21.42 10.79 -13.07
CA PHE A 136 22.45 10.71 -12.03
C PHE A 136 23.10 9.32 -11.95
N PRO A 137 23.88 8.92 -12.97
CA PRO A 137 24.59 7.65 -12.96
C PRO A 137 25.62 7.54 -11.83
N HIS A 138 26.03 8.67 -11.25
CA HIS A 138 27.05 8.79 -10.20
C HIS A 138 26.50 8.87 -8.77
N LEU A 139 25.19 8.70 -8.55
CA LEU A 139 24.57 8.64 -7.22
C LEU A 139 23.96 7.26 -6.98
N PRO A 140 24.05 6.71 -5.75
CA PRO A 140 23.32 5.50 -5.40
C PRO A 140 21.81 5.76 -5.43
N ILE A 141 21.06 4.85 -6.06
CA ILE A 141 19.59 4.93 -6.17
C ILE A 141 18.97 3.59 -5.76
N VAL A 142 18.13 3.65 -4.74
CA VAL A 142 17.27 2.55 -4.29
C VAL A 142 15.83 2.86 -4.69
N THR A 143 15.07 1.87 -5.10
CA THR A 143 13.66 2.06 -5.49
C THR A 143 12.76 1.08 -4.75
N SER A 144 11.70 1.58 -4.09
CA SER A 144 10.61 0.75 -3.57
C SER A 144 9.58 0.51 -4.66
N SER A 145 9.32 -0.77 -4.97
CA SER A 145 8.22 -1.19 -5.83
C SER A 145 6.95 -1.39 -5.01
N HIS A 146 5.80 -0.94 -5.51
CA HIS A 146 4.51 -0.94 -4.80
C HIS A 146 3.45 -1.84 -5.46
N GLY A 147 3.84 -2.64 -6.47
CA GLY A 147 2.96 -3.56 -7.20
C GLY A 147 2.19 -2.90 -8.35
N SER A 148 1.71 -1.67 -8.19
CA SER A 148 1.06 -0.94 -9.28
C SER A 148 2.01 -0.62 -10.45
N ASP A 149 3.29 -0.48 -10.19
CA ASP A 149 4.36 -0.31 -11.17
C ASP A 149 4.53 -1.52 -12.08
N LEU A 150 4.48 -2.75 -11.56
CA LEU A 150 4.53 -3.97 -12.37
C LEU A 150 3.27 -4.12 -13.24
N ARG A 151 2.10 -3.72 -12.71
CA ARG A 151 0.87 -3.65 -13.49
C ARG A 151 0.99 -2.65 -14.65
N GLN A 152 1.54 -1.45 -14.39
CA GLN A 152 1.80 -0.45 -15.44
C GLN A 152 2.80 -0.98 -16.47
N PHE A 153 3.87 -1.65 -16.03
CA PHE A 153 4.86 -2.24 -16.93
C PHE A 153 4.24 -3.23 -17.92
N ARG A 154 3.30 -4.06 -17.45
CA ARG A 154 2.57 -5.00 -18.33
C ARG A 154 1.58 -4.33 -19.27
N LYS A 155 0.94 -3.25 -18.83
CA LYS A 155 -0.07 -2.53 -19.61
C LYS A 155 0.53 -1.58 -20.66
N CYS A 156 1.61 -0.88 -20.32
CA CYS A 156 2.21 0.17 -21.13
C CYS A 156 3.42 -0.35 -21.91
N LEU A 157 3.21 -1.28 -22.85
CA LEU A 157 4.28 -1.93 -23.61
C LEU A 157 5.20 -0.93 -24.34
N HIS A 158 4.63 0.17 -24.86
CA HIS A 158 5.35 1.24 -25.53
C HIS A 158 6.34 2.00 -24.61
N LEU A 159 6.14 1.96 -23.29
CA LEU A 159 7.01 2.61 -22.30
C LEU A 159 8.10 1.69 -21.72
N GLN A 160 8.00 0.37 -21.93
CA GLN A 160 8.91 -0.61 -21.31
C GLN A 160 10.39 -0.33 -21.60
N LYS A 161 10.73 -0.04 -22.87
CA LYS A 161 12.12 0.26 -23.25
C LYS A 161 12.68 1.46 -22.49
N LYS A 162 11.86 2.49 -22.31
CA LYS A 162 12.23 3.71 -21.58
C LYS A 162 12.40 3.41 -20.07
N VAL A 163 11.52 2.63 -19.49
CA VAL A 163 11.60 2.19 -18.09
C VAL A 163 12.87 1.37 -17.87
N LEU A 164 13.10 0.34 -18.69
CA LEU A 164 14.27 -0.54 -18.56
C LEU A 164 15.59 0.19 -18.75
N SER A 165 15.66 1.25 -19.57
CA SER A 165 16.89 1.99 -19.84
C SER A 165 17.59 2.53 -18.56
N GLY A 166 16.81 2.79 -17.51
CA GLY A 166 17.31 3.22 -16.20
C GLY A 166 17.05 2.20 -15.09
N CYS A 167 15.86 1.62 -15.01
CA CYS A 167 15.49 0.75 -13.89
C CYS A 167 16.36 -0.51 -13.80
N SER A 168 16.81 -1.08 -14.92
CA SER A 168 17.76 -2.22 -14.90
C SER A 168 19.16 -1.88 -14.35
N LYS A 169 19.47 -0.60 -14.15
CA LYS A 169 20.75 -0.10 -13.66
C LYS A 169 20.68 0.51 -12.25
N LEU A 170 19.59 0.34 -11.53
CA LEU A 170 19.44 0.75 -10.14
C LEU A 170 20.42 -0.02 -9.24
N ASP A 171 20.73 0.51 -8.06
CA ASP A 171 21.66 -0.14 -7.13
C ASP A 171 20.96 -1.19 -6.29
N ALA A 172 19.70 -0.94 -5.91
CA ALA A 172 18.85 -1.91 -5.22
C ALA A 172 17.37 -1.65 -5.49
N ILE A 173 16.57 -2.72 -5.38
CA ILE A 173 15.11 -2.67 -5.42
C ILE A 173 14.55 -3.27 -4.15
N ILE A 174 13.56 -2.61 -3.55
CA ILE A 174 12.80 -3.11 -2.41
C ILE A 174 11.48 -3.67 -2.91
N ALA A 175 11.25 -4.95 -2.64
CA ALA A 175 10.06 -5.71 -3.02
C ALA A 175 9.14 -5.93 -1.81
N LEU A 176 7.84 -6.15 -2.06
CA LEU A 176 6.84 -6.36 -1.02
C LEU A 176 6.89 -7.78 -0.42
N HIS A 177 7.10 -8.80 -1.24
CA HIS A 177 7.09 -10.22 -0.87
C HIS A 177 7.88 -11.04 -1.90
N GLU A 178 8.15 -12.34 -1.61
CA GLU A 178 8.99 -13.18 -2.47
C GLU A 178 8.43 -13.38 -3.90
N ALA A 179 7.11 -13.52 -4.04
CA ALA A 179 6.50 -13.60 -5.37
C ALA A 179 6.70 -12.30 -6.17
N HIS A 180 6.63 -11.14 -5.50
CA HIS A 180 6.90 -9.83 -6.09
C HIS A 180 8.36 -9.68 -6.52
N LYS A 181 9.32 -10.19 -5.71
CA LYS A 181 10.74 -10.25 -6.06
C LYS A 181 10.98 -11.03 -7.34
N LYS A 182 10.41 -12.23 -7.46
CA LYS A 182 10.52 -13.08 -8.66
C LYS A 182 9.95 -12.40 -9.91
N GLU A 183 8.84 -11.68 -9.74
CA GLU A 183 8.20 -10.92 -10.82
C GLU A 183 9.09 -9.76 -11.28
N ILE A 184 9.70 -9.01 -10.36
CA ILE A 184 10.65 -7.93 -10.68
C ILE A 184 11.86 -8.50 -11.42
N GLU A 185 12.46 -9.58 -10.91
CA GLU A 185 13.59 -10.27 -11.54
C GLU A 185 13.28 -10.62 -12.99
N SER A 186 12.14 -11.25 -13.24
CA SER A 186 11.71 -11.67 -14.57
C SER A 186 11.42 -10.50 -15.51
N LEU A 187 10.65 -9.50 -15.06
CA LEU A 187 10.19 -8.39 -15.93
C LEU A 187 11.29 -7.38 -16.24
N TYR A 188 12.18 -7.12 -15.29
CA TYR A 188 13.22 -6.08 -15.41
C TYR A 188 14.61 -6.66 -15.72
N ASN A 189 14.74 -7.99 -15.78
CA ASN A 189 16.04 -8.68 -15.87
C ASN A 189 17.04 -8.13 -14.85
N PHE A 190 16.58 -7.98 -13.60
CA PHE A 190 17.35 -7.34 -12.53
C PHE A 190 18.01 -8.41 -11.63
N PRO A 191 19.27 -8.22 -11.19
CA PRO A 191 19.97 -9.19 -10.35
C PRO A 191 19.24 -9.50 -9.05
N THR A 192 18.99 -10.76 -8.77
CA THR A 192 18.17 -11.20 -7.63
C THR A 192 18.79 -10.88 -6.27
N ASP A 193 20.12 -10.83 -6.20
CA ASP A 193 20.91 -10.47 -5.01
C ASP A 193 20.79 -8.99 -4.62
N ARG A 194 20.28 -8.14 -5.52
CA ARG A 194 20.01 -6.72 -5.28
C ARG A 194 18.51 -6.40 -5.16
N ILE A 195 17.65 -7.42 -5.06
CA ILE A 195 16.22 -7.28 -4.75
C ILE A 195 15.98 -7.74 -3.32
N TYR A 196 15.60 -6.81 -2.46
CA TYR A 196 15.40 -7.02 -1.03
C TYR A 196 13.90 -7.12 -0.71
N VAL A 197 13.47 -8.26 -0.16
CA VAL A 197 12.10 -8.41 0.33
C VAL A 197 12.00 -7.80 1.72
N ILE A 198 11.38 -6.64 1.81
CA ILE A 198 11.21 -5.90 3.07
C ILE A 198 9.73 -5.78 3.45
N GLY A 199 8.87 -5.68 2.44
CA GLY A 199 7.45 -5.48 2.67
C GLY A 199 7.10 -4.01 2.86
N SER A 200 6.05 -3.79 3.62
CA SER A 200 5.57 -2.48 4.02
C SER A 200 5.17 -2.51 5.50
N GLY A 201 4.96 -1.35 6.11
CA GLY A 201 4.72 -1.24 7.54
C GLY A 201 3.32 -0.72 7.88
N TYR A 202 2.90 -0.95 9.11
CA TYR A 202 1.71 -0.34 9.69
C TYR A 202 2.10 0.70 10.76
N ASN A 203 1.17 1.60 11.08
CA ASN A 203 1.36 2.62 12.09
C ASN A 203 1.02 2.06 13.48
N ASP A 204 2.03 1.61 14.21
CA ASP A 204 1.94 1.01 15.55
C ASP A 204 1.50 1.99 16.65
N VAL A 205 1.59 3.29 16.40
CA VAL A 205 1.05 4.32 17.29
C VAL A 205 -0.48 4.40 17.16
N LEU A 206 -0.99 4.36 15.92
CA LEU A 206 -2.43 4.41 15.65
C LEU A 206 -3.11 3.06 15.92
N PHE A 207 -2.51 1.96 15.49
CA PHE A 207 -3.08 0.61 15.58
C PHE A 207 -2.42 -0.17 16.71
N SER A 208 -3.07 -0.19 17.83
CA SER A 208 -2.67 -0.92 19.04
C SER A 208 -3.88 -1.49 19.74
N GLN A 209 -3.69 -2.60 20.46
CA GLN A 209 -4.78 -3.26 21.15
C GLN A 209 -5.42 -2.34 22.21
N SER A 210 -6.73 -2.35 22.27
CA SER A 210 -7.55 -1.69 23.27
C SER A 210 -8.67 -2.62 23.75
N ASN A 211 -9.38 -2.25 24.81
CA ASN A 211 -10.53 -2.99 25.26
C ASN A 211 -11.61 -3.05 24.19
N LYS A 212 -12.14 -4.25 23.97
CA LYS A 212 -13.26 -4.49 23.06
C LYS A 212 -14.58 -4.40 23.84
N PRO A 213 -15.70 -4.06 23.20
CA PRO A 213 -17.03 -4.20 23.79
C PRO A 213 -17.24 -5.63 24.30
N ALA A 214 -17.73 -5.78 25.55
CA ALA A 214 -17.88 -7.10 26.17
C ALA A 214 -19.18 -7.80 25.79
N HIS A 215 -20.10 -7.11 25.12
CA HIS A 215 -21.47 -7.55 24.84
C HIS A 215 -21.80 -7.40 23.36
N GLU A 216 -22.85 -8.10 22.94
CA GLU A 216 -23.45 -7.96 21.62
C GLU A 216 -23.87 -6.52 21.31
N PRO A 217 -23.83 -6.12 20.03
CA PRO A 217 -23.45 -6.91 18.86
C PRO A 217 -21.94 -7.04 18.67
N VAL A 218 -21.49 -8.19 18.11
CA VAL A 218 -20.11 -8.37 17.68
C VAL A 218 -19.76 -7.34 16.60
N GLN A 219 -18.76 -6.51 16.84
CA GLN A 219 -18.34 -5.45 15.93
C GLN A 219 -17.45 -6.03 14.83
N LEU A 220 -17.88 -5.89 13.59
CA LEU A 220 -17.18 -6.31 12.37
C LEU A 220 -16.67 -5.07 11.64
N THR A 221 -15.50 -5.13 11.01
CA THR A 221 -14.99 -4.04 10.15
C THR A 221 -14.51 -4.57 8.83
N TYR A 222 -14.90 -3.90 7.77
CA TYR A 222 -14.27 -3.93 6.46
C TYR A 222 -13.69 -2.55 6.17
N ALA A 223 -12.45 -2.48 5.68
CA ALA A 223 -11.85 -1.24 5.22
C ALA A 223 -11.17 -1.43 3.87
N GLY A 224 -11.64 -0.72 2.85
CA GLY A 224 -11.11 -0.81 1.50
C GLY A 224 -12.04 -0.20 0.45
N LYS A 225 -11.67 -0.36 -0.83
CA LYS A 225 -12.48 0.09 -1.95
C LYS A 225 -13.81 -0.70 -2.01
N LEU A 226 -14.92 -0.02 -2.21
CA LEU A 226 -16.21 -0.66 -2.43
C LEU A 226 -16.29 -1.14 -3.89
N SER A 227 -15.87 -2.37 -4.14
CA SER A 227 -15.80 -2.96 -5.48
C SER A 227 -15.89 -4.49 -5.43
N ARG A 228 -16.16 -5.09 -6.60
CA ARG A 228 -16.18 -6.54 -6.78
C ARG A 228 -14.79 -7.15 -6.55
N ALA A 229 -13.74 -6.55 -7.06
CA ALA A 229 -12.35 -6.97 -6.85
C ALA A 229 -11.96 -7.09 -5.36
N LYS A 230 -12.61 -6.33 -4.49
CA LYS A 230 -12.43 -6.37 -3.03
C LYS A 230 -13.41 -7.30 -2.30
N GLY A 231 -14.22 -8.06 -3.03
CA GLY A 231 -15.13 -9.08 -2.50
C GLY A 231 -16.30 -8.53 -1.69
N VAL A 232 -16.55 -7.21 -1.71
CA VAL A 232 -17.57 -6.56 -0.88
C VAL A 232 -18.99 -7.10 -1.14
N PRO A 233 -19.45 -7.32 -2.38
CA PRO A 233 -20.79 -7.89 -2.63
C PRO A 233 -20.97 -9.28 -2.00
N TRP A 234 -19.94 -10.13 -2.05
CA TRP A 234 -20.00 -11.48 -1.45
C TRP A 234 -20.01 -11.44 0.08
N LEU A 235 -19.24 -10.51 0.69
CA LEU A 235 -19.29 -10.27 2.13
C LEU A 235 -20.70 -9.88 2.57
N LEU A 236 -21.32 -8.93 1.90
CA LEU A 236 -22.66 -8.44 2.28
C LEU A 236 -23.73 -9.52 2.05
N ARG A 237 -23.64 -10.32 0.98
CA ARG A 237 -24.52 -11.48 0.75
C ARG A 237 -24.30 -12.59 1.78
N ALA A 238 -23.06 -12.88 2.18
CA ALA A 238 -22.79 -13.85 3.24
C ALA A 238 -23.39 -13.38 4.58
N LEU A 239 -23.20 -12.10 4.94
CA LEU A 239 -23.78 -11.51 6.15
C LEU A 239 -25.32 -11.51 6.14
N SER A 240 -25.96 -11.37 4.98
CA SER A 240 -27.43 -11.42 4.89
C SER A 240 -28.04 -12.78 5.29
N LYS A 241 -27.23 -13.85 5.28
CA LYS A 241 -27.64 -15.22 5.64
C LYS A 241 -27.38 -15.55 7.11
N ILE A 242 -26.77 -14.65 7.86
CA ILE A 242 -26.52 -14.84 9.29
C ILE A 242 -27.68 -14.24 10.07
N ASP A 243 -28.54 -15.12 10.57
CA ASP A 243 -29.78 -14.73 11.27
C ASP A 243 -29.57 -14.24 12.70
N SER A 244 -28.37 -14.36 13.23
CA SER A 244 -28.07 -13.86 14.57
C SER A 244 -28.12 -12.32 14.61
N PRO A 245 -28.87 -11.71 15.52
CA PRO A 245 -28.83 -10.26 15.72
C PRO A 245 -27.51 -9.77 16.33
N ALA A 246 -26.59 -10.65 16.62
CA ALA A 246 -25.39 -10.43 17.43
C ALA A 246 -24.22 -9.77 16.67
N TRP A 247 -24.39 -9.21 15.50
CA TRP A 247 -23.31 -8.54 14.77
C TRP A 247 -23.70 -7.18 14.19
N GLN A 248 -22.70 -6.30 14.05
CA GLN A 248 -22.78 -5.01 13.37
C GLN A 248 -21.55 -4.78 12.50
N LEU A 249 -21.72 -4.39 11.24
CA LEU A 249 -20.64 -4.13 10.31
C LEU A 249 -20.34 -2.62 10.18
N HIS A 250 -19.10 -2.25 10.36
CA HIS A 250 -18.55 -0.96 9.94
C HIS A 250 -17.97 -1.10 8.53
N LEU A 251 -18.64 -0.53 7.54
CA LEU A 251 -18.22 -0.53 6.14
C LEU A 251 -17.48 0.77 5.84
N VAL A 252 -16.14 0.69 5.80
CA VAL A 252 -15.26 1.85 5.61
C VAL A 252 -14.64 1.80 4.21
N GLY A 253 -14.72 2.91 3.50
CA GLY A 253 -14.07 3.10 2.22
C GLY A 253 -14.94 3.75 1.18
N GLY A 254 -14.32 4.07 0.07
CA GLY A 254 -14.93 4.71 -1.08
C GLY A 254 -14.87 3.85 -2.33
N GLY A 255 -15.34 4.40 -3.43
CA GLY A 255 -15.33 3.78 -4.74
C GLY A 255 -15.99 4.71 -5.75
N SER A 256 -16.23 4.20 -6.96
CA SER A 256 -16.93 4.94 -8.00
C SER A 256 -17.70 3.99 -8.94
N GLY A 257 -18.68 4.53 -9.64
CA GLY A 257 -19.43 3.79 -10.65
C GLY A 257 -20.37 2.71 -10.11
N ALA A 258 -20.81 1.82 -11.00
CA ALA A 258 -21.85 0.82 -10.74
C ALA A 258 -21.50 -0.17 -9.62
N GLU A 259 -20.23 -0.56 -9.50
CA GLU A 259 -19.78 -1.49 -8.44
C GLU A 259 -19.94 -0.90 -7.04
N LYS A 260 -19.62 0.39 -6.86
CA LYS A 260 -19.87 1.08 -5.60
C LYS A 260 -21.34 1.09 -5.25
N GLU A 261 -22.21 1.42 -6.21
CA GLU A 261 -23.67 1.45 -5.99
C GLU A 261 -24.22 0.06 -5.68
N GLU A 262 -23.74 -1.01 -6.33
CA GLU A 262 -24.06 -2.39 -5.96
C GLU A 262 -23.73 -2.65 -4.48
N CYS A 263 -22.51 -2.33 -4.05
CA CYS A 263 -22.07 -2.50 -2.66
C CYS A 263 -22.96 -1.71 -1.68
N LEU A 264 -23.26 -0.45 -1.99
CA LEU A 264 -24.11 0.39 -1.13
C LEU A 264 -25.56 -0.11 -1.06
N ASN A 265 -26.12 -0.58 -2.16
CA ASN A 265 -27.49 -1.13 -2.18
C ASN A 265 -27.57 -2.41 -1.34
N LEU A 266 -26.60 -3.32 -1.47
CA LEU A 266 -26.51 -4.51 -0.61
C LEU A 266 -26.32 -4.14 0.87
N ALA A 267 -25.51 -3.14 1.17
CA ALA A 267 -25.30 -2.68 2.55
C ALA A 267 -26.60 -2.10 3.15
N ARG A 268 -27.31 -1.26 2.39
CA ARG A 268 -28.60 -0.68 2.81
C ARG A 268 -29.69 -1.74 3.04
N SER A 269 -29.70 -2.82 2.25
CA SER A 269 -30.67 -3.92 2.43
C SER A 269 -30.50 -4.67 3.77
N LEU A 270 -29.32 -4.57 4.40
CA LEU A 270 -29.06 -5.12 5.73
C LEU A 270 -29.53 -4.20 6.88
N GLY A 271 -30.04 -3.02 6.56
CA GLY A 271 -30.62 -2.09 7.51
C GLY A 271 -29.63 -1.59 8.56
N GLY A 272 -30.08 -1.40 9.79
CA GLY A 272 -29.28 -0.86 10.90
C GLY A 272 -28.09 -1.73 11.34
N ARG A 273 -27.92 -2.93 10.77
CA ARG A 273 -26.75 -3.78 11.03
C ARG A 273 -25.49 -3.32 10.28
N VAL A 274 -25.57 -2.35 9.36
CA VAL A 274 -24.42 -1.85 8.61
C VAL A 274 -24.27 -0.34 8.76
N ASN A 275 -23.17 0.08 9.35
CA ASN A 275 -22.75 1.48 9.42
C ASN A 275 -21.86 1.81 8.22
N ILE A 276 -22.33 2.64 7.30
CA ILE A 276 -21.61 3.06 6.11
C ILE A 276 -20.86 4.37 6.42
N HIS A 277 -19.53 4.31 6.53
CA HIS A 277 -18.71 5.48 6.90
C HIS A 277 -18.20 6.27 5.69
N GLY A 278 -18.16 5.67 4.50
CA GLY A 278 -17.44 6.27 3.37
C GLY A 278 -15.91 6.26 3.56
N ALA A 279 -15.21 7.12 2.83
CA ALA A 279 -13.76 7.29 3.01
C ALA A 279 -13.51 8.22 4.20
N ILE A 280 -12.76 7.73 5.18
CA ILE A 280 -12.41 8.45 6.42
C ILE A 280 -10.88 8.49 6.60
N PRO A 281 -10.36 9.42 7.42
CA PRO A 281 -8.95 9.46 7.80
C PRO A 281 -8.48 8.18 8.51
N GLN A 282 -7.19 7.86 8.40
CA GLN A 282 -6.60 6.66 9.03
C GLN A 282 -6.76 6.69 10.56
N SER A 283 -6.75 7.85 11.19
CA SER A 283 -6.98 8.01 12.63
C SER A 283 -8.39 7.59 13.06
N GLU A 284 -9.42 7.91 12.27
CA GLU A 284 -10.80 7.47 12.53
C GLU A 284 -10.95 5.97 12.27
N LEU A 285 -10.37 5.45 11.17
CA LEU A 285 -10.32 4.01 10.92
C LEU A 285 -9.71 3.26 12.09
N ALA A 286 -8.59 3.76 12.63
CA ALA A 286 -7.92 3.15 13.77
C ALA A 286 -8.84 3.06 15.00
N GLN A 287 -9.68 4.08 15.27
CA GLN A 287 -10.66 4.03 16.36
C GLN A 287 -11.73 2.96 16.11
N ILE A 288 -12.26 2.86 14.91
CA ILE A 288 -13.22 1.82 14.55
C ILE A 288 -12.61 0.43 14.73
N VAL A 289 -11.42 0.20 14.18
CA VAL A 289 -10.73 -1.10 14.25
C VAL A 289 -10.37 -1.47 15.69
N LYS A 290 -9.95 -0.51 16.51
CA LYS A 290 -9.69 -0.73 17.95
C LYS A 290 -10.91 -1.26 18.70
N HIS A 291 -12.11 -0.86 18.33
CA HIS A 291 -13.35 -1.31 18.96
C HIS A 291 -13.99 -2.53 18.26
N SER A 292 -13.43 -2.96 17.12
CA SER A 292 -13.95 -4.09 16.37
C SER A 292 -13.37 -5.42 16.84
N HIS A 293 -14.20 -6.46 16.84
CA HIS A 293 -13.80 -7.82 17.19
C HIS A 293 -13.20 -8.57 16.02
N ILE A 294 -13.72 -8.33 14.80
CA ILE A 294 -13.35 -9.06 13.58
C ILE A 294 -13.12 -8.06 12.47
N PHE A 295 -12.00 -8.21 11.79
CA PHE A 295 -11.67 -7.50 10.55
C PHE A 295 -11.80 -8.47 9.37
N ILE A 296 -12.42 -8.02 8.27
CA ILE A 296 -12.74 -8.89 7.13
C ILE A 296 -12.15 -8.29 5.86
N LEU A 297 -11.35 -9.08 5.12
CA LEU A 297 -10.75 -8.69 3.84
C LEU A 297 -10.94 -9.79 2.79
N PRO A 298 -12.11 -9.88 2.13
CA PRO A 298 -12.46 -10.94 1.19
C PRO A 298 -12.00 -10.64 -0.25
N SER A 299 -10.86 -9.95 -0.42
CA SER A 299 -10.36 -9.47 -1.71
C SER A 299 -9.93 -10.59 -2.63
N PHE A 300 -10.07 -10.39 -3.95
CA PHE A 300 -9.55 -11.30 -4.97
C PHE A 300 -8.17 -10.87 -5.50
N TYR A 301 -7.75 -9.67 -5.19
CA TYR A 301 -6.41 -9.16 -5.52
C TYR A 301 -5.92 -8.18 -4.45
N GLU A 302 -4.72 -8.46 -3.92
CA GLU A 302 -3.96 -7.59 -3.01
C GLU A 302 -2.47 -7.66 -3.34
N GLY A 303 -1.78 -6.54 -3.17
CA GLY A 303 -0.32 -6.55 -3.14
C GLY A 303 0.17 -7.04 -1.78
N LEU A 304 0.21 -6.15 -0.80
CA LEU A 304 0.45 -6.46 0.61
C LEU A 304 -0.59 -5.72 1.45
N PRO A 305 -1.64 -6.40 1.95
CA PRO A 305 -2.73 -5.71 2.65
C PRO A 305 -2.35 -5.39 4.10
N LEU A 306 -1.77 -4.22 4.33
CA LEU A 306 -1.37 -3.73 5.65
C LEU A 306 -2.51 -3.68 6.65
N VAL A 307 -3.73 -3.48 6.18
CA VAL A 307 -4.94 -3.46 7.03
C VAL A 307 -5.11 -4.74 7.86
N ILE A 308 -4.56 -5.88 7.41
CA ILE A 308 -4.54 -7.13 8.19
C ILE A 308 -3.63 -6.98 9.42
N LEU A 309 -2.43 -6.40 9.23
CA LEU A 309 -1.50 -6.15 10.34
C LEU A 309 -2.06 -5.09 11.29
N GLU A 310 -2.67 -4.04 10.76
CA GLU A 310 -3.36 -2.99 11.53
C GLU A 310 -4.48 -3.59 12.39
N ALA A 311 -5.27 -4.50 11.83
CA ALA A 311 -6.33 -5.20 12.52
C ALA A 311 -5.80 -6.13 13.62
N LEU A 312 -4.81 -6.97 13.32
CA LEU A 312 -4.18 -7.86 14.31
C LEU A 312 -3.53 -7.06 15.44
N ALA A 313 -2.78 -6.00 15.12
CA ALA A 313 -2.17 -5.11 16.11
C ALA A 313 -3.21 -4.45 17.02
N SER A 314 -4.40 -4.19 16.49
CA SER A 314 -5.55 -3.64 17.25
C SER A 314 -6.33 -4.71 18.03
N GLY A 315 -5.91 -5.97 17.99
CA GLY A 315 -6.57 -7.07 18.69
C GLY A 315 -7.83 -7.59 18.00
N CYS A 316 -7.96 -7.43 16.68
CA CYS A 316 -9.04 -8.06 15.93
C CYS A 316 -8.71 -9.50 15.53
N ARG A 317 -9.72 -10.35 15.50
CA ARG A 317 -9.71 -11.57 14.69
C ARG A 317 -9.71 -11.15 13.21
N VAL A 318 -9.17 -11.99 12.33
CA VAL A 318 -9.09 -11.68 10.90
C VAL A 318 -9.73 -12.77 10.07
N ILE A 319 -10.59 -12.38 9.13
CA ILE A 319 -11.08 -13.22 8.04
C ILE A 319 -10.54 -12.62 6.74
N ALA A 320 -9.78 -13.38 5.97
CA ALA A 320 -9.24 -12.93 4.69
C ALA A 320 -9.20 -14.06 3.66
N THR A 321 -9.11 -13.74 2.39
CA THR A 321 -8.84 -14.72 1.33
C THR A 321 -7.39 -15.22 1.41
N ASP A 322 -7.14 -16.46 0.96
CA ASP A 322 -5.82 -17.10 0.95
C ASP A 322 -4.94 -16.65 -0.23
N LEU A 323 -4.94 -15.34 -0.53
CA LEU A 323 -4.07 -14.79 -1.56
C LEU A 323 -2.59 -15.00 -1.22
N PRO A 324 -1.71 -15.21 -2.22
CA PRO A 324 -0.29 -15.49 -1.97
C PRO A 324 0.41 -14.49 -1.05
N GLY A 325 0.16 -13.19 -1.24
CA GLY A 325 0.72 -12.15 -0.38
C GLY A 325 0.20 -12.18 1.05
N ILE A 326 -1.07 -12.57 1.27
CA ILE A 326 -1.66 -12.73 2.60
C ILE A 326 -1.10 -13.97 3.30
N VAL A 327 -1.03 -15.09 2.59
CA VAL A 327 -0.45 -16.35 3.12
C VAL A 327 1.01 -16.14 3.51
N GLU A 328 1.79 -15.44 2.69
CA GLU A 328 3.18 -15.11 2.99
C GLU A 328 3.31 -14.19 4.21
N LEU A 329 2.49 -13.13 4.28
CA LEU A 329 2.44 -12.17 5.40
C LEU A 329 2.15 -12.87 6.73
N LEU A 330 1.25 -13.86 6.72
CA LEU A 330 0.76 -14.56 7.90
C LEU A 330 1.49 -15.88 8.16
N ARG A 331 2.48 -16.26 7.36
CA ARG A 331 3.19 -17.56 7.43
C ARG A 331 3.64 -17.93 8.85
N ASP A 332 4.20 -16.96 9.55
CA ASP A 332 4.73 -17.16 10.91
C ASP A 332 3.75 -16.78 12.01
N ILE A 333 2.55 -16.32 11.65
CA ILE A 333 1.48 -15.93 12.57
C ILE A 333 0.43 -17.05 12.60
N LYS A 334 0.70 -18.10 13.38
CA LYS A 334 -0.23 -19.22 13.54
C LYS A 334 -1.09 -19.00 14.78
N THR A 335 -2.39 -18.87 14.57
CA THR A 335 -3.37 -18.63 15.64
C THR A 335 -4.80 -18.89 15.14
N ASP A 336 -5.71 -19.25 16.04
CA ASP A 336 -7.15 -19.43 15.75
C ASP A 336 -7.88 -18.09 15.52
N TYR A 337 -7.18 -16.98 15.71
CA TYR A 337 -7.70 -15.64 15.47
C TYR A 337 -7.72 -15.26 13.97
N ILE A 338 -7.10 -16.10 13.11
CA ILE A 338 -7.01 -15.87 11.66
C ILE A 338 -7.73 -17.00 10.93
N ARG A 339 -8.71 -16.63 10.10
CA ARG A 339 -9.40 -17.55 9.22
C ARG A 339 -9.17 -17.16 7.77
N LEU A 340 -8.47 -18.02 7.03
CA LEU A 340 -8.30 -17.85 5.59
C LEU A 340 -9.42 -18.58 4.85
N VAL A 341 -10.06 -17.86 3.94
CA VAL A 341 -11.10 -18.37 3.05
C VAL A 341 -10.48 -18.63 1.69
N LYS A 342 -10.72 -19.82 1.13
CA LYS A 342 -10.16 -20.20 -0.17
C LYS A 342 -10.62 -19.25 -1.26
N THR A 343 -9.66 -18.65 -1.97
CA THR A 343 -9.92 -17.81 -3.14
C THR A 343 -10.60 -18.63 -4.25
N PRO A 344 -11.70 -18.16 -4.86
CA PRO A 344 -12.31 -18.84 -6.00
C PRO A 344 -11.38 -18.83 -7.21
N ARG A 345 -11.61 -19.70 -8.18
CA ARG A 345 -10.91 -19.58 -9.47
C ARG A 345 -11.26 -18.25 -10.12
N LEU A 346 -10.28 -17.60 -10.70
CA LEU A 346 -10.45 -16.31 -11.34
C LEU A 346 -10.39 -16.46 -12.87
N HIS A 347 -11.25 -15.78 -13.60
CA HIS A 347 -11.18 -15.68 -15.07
C HIS A 347 -10.36 -14.47 -15.54
N SER A 348 -10.12 -13.51 -14.63
CA SER A 348 -9.21 -12.37 -14.82
C SER A 348 -8.41 -12.13 -13.52
N ILE A 349 -7.61 -11.07 -13.46
CA ILE A 349 -6.73 -10.78 -12.30
C ILE A 349 -7.52 -10.68 -10.97
N ASP A 350 -8.78 -10.23 -11.01
CA ASP A 350 -9.55 -9.84 -9.83
C ASP A 350 -11.06 -10.17 -9.92
N SER A 351 -11.42 -11.06 -10.85
CA SER A 351 -12.84 -11.44 -11.07
C SER A 351 -13.02 -12.95 -10.97
N PRO A 352 -13.89 -13.42 -10.06
CA PRO A 352 -14.15 -14.85 -9.89
C PRO A 352 -14.94 -15.45 -11.05
N LEU A 353 -14.74 -16.75 -11.28
CA LEU A 353 -15.59 -17.52 -12.18
C LEU A 353 -17.01 -17.58 -11.59
N PRO A 354 -18.08 -17.35 -12.41
CA PRO A 354 -19.46 -17.33 -11.92
C PRO A 354 -19.88 -18.60 -11.18
N GLU A 355 -19.39 -19.76 -11.61
CA GLU A 355 -19.69 -21.05 -10.97
C GLU A 355 -19.10 -21.20 -9.56
N ASP A 356 -18.02 -20.46 -9.25
CA ASP A 356 -17.37 -20.52 -7.94
C ASP A 356 -17.90 -19.47 -6.96
N GLU A 357 -18.65 -18.47 -7.41
CA GLU A 357 -19.14 -17.36 -6.57
C GLU A 357 -19.97 -17.85 -5.38
N LYS A 358 -20.91 -18.79 -5.60
CA LYS A 358 -21.77 -19.33 -4.53
C LYS A 358 -20.97 -20.14 -3.51
N ILE A 359 -19.93 -20.86 -3.97
CA ILE A 359 -19.04 -21.63 -3.09
C ILE A 359 -18.24 -20.69 -2.22
N PHE A 360 -17.68 -19.64 -2.81
CA PHE A 360 -16.95 -18.62 -2.08
C PHE A 360 -17.81 -17.92 -1.04
N GLU A 361 -19.03 -17.51 -1.40
CA GLU A 361 -19.99 -16.88 -0.50
C GLU A 361 -20.32 -17.80 0.69
N LYS A 362 -20.53 -19.11 0.45
CA LYS A 362 -20.78 -20.08 1.51
C LYS A 362 -19.58 -20.28 2.44
N ASN A 363 -18.38 -20.33 1.88
CA ASN A 363 -17.16 -20.43 2.68
C ASN A 363 -16.95 -19.19 3.55
N LEU A 364 -17.27 -18.02 3.04
CA LEU A 364 -17.20 -16.76 3.78
C LEU A 364 -18.27 -16.72 4.90
N GLU A 365 -19.50 -17.14 4.63
CA GLU A 365 -20.56 -17.30 5.63
C GLU A 365 -20.12 -18.22 6.77
N ASN A 366 -19.52 -19.37 6.46
CA ASN A 366 -19.02 -20.31 7.47
C ASN A 366 -17.92 -19.68 8.34
N ALA A 367 -16.96 -18.99 7.72
CA ALA A 367 -15.88 -18.30 8.42
C ALA A 367 -16.40 -17.17 9.33
N LEU A 368 -17.41 -16.42 8.88
CA LEU A 368 -18.09 -15.39 9.67
C LEU A 368 -18.79 -15.99 10.89
N ASN A 369 -19.60 -17.04 10.70
CA ASN A 369 -20.29 -17.72 11.81
C ASN A 369 -19.32 -18.26 12.86
N GLU A 370 -18.22 -18.89 12.41
CA GLU A 370 -17.16 -19.40 13.29
C GLU A 370 -16.53 -18.29 14.14
N GLN A 371 -16.09 -17.19 13.48
CA GLN A 371 -15.39 -16.12 14.17
C GLN A 371 -16.31 -15.23 15.01
N ILE A 372 -17.57 -15.04 14.61
CA ILE A 372 -18.59 -14.35 15.43
C ILE A 372 -18.85 -15.15 16.70
N GLY A 373 -19.06 -16.47 16.59
CA GLY A 373 -19.25 -17.35 17.76
C GLY A 373 -18.02 -17.38 18.68
N ALA A 374 -16.81 -17.32 18.11
CA ALA A 374 -15.58 -17.24 18.89
C ALA A 374 -15.42 -15.87 19.59
N ALA A 375 -15.80 -14.77 18.95
CA ALA A 375 -15.73 -13.42 19.54
C ALA A 375 -16.73 -13.23 20.67
N LEU A 376 -17.91 -13.84 20.61
CA LEU A 376 -18.87 -13.83 21.73
C LEU A 376 -18.34 -14.55 22.97
N LYS A 377 -17.61 -15.65 22.78
CA LYS A 377 -16.99 -16.41 23.88
C LYS A 377 -15.76 -15.72 24.44
N GLN A 378 -14.97 -15.10 23.57
CA GLN A 378 -13.70 -14.43 23.91
C GLN A 378 -13.59 -13.13 23.13
N PRO A 379 -14.15 -12.00 23.63
CA PRO A 379 -14.11 -10.70 22.96
C PRO A 379 -12.67 -10.18 22.77
N MET A 380 -11.80 -10.42 23.74
CA MET A 380 -10.39 -10.03 23.69
C MET A 380 -9.51 -11.21 23.28
N ILE A 381 -8.68 -11.02 22.28
CA ILE A 381 -7.66 -12.02 21.89
C ILE A 381 -6.35 -11.76 22.67
N ASP A 382 -5.62 -12.85 22.96
CA ASP A 382 -4.26 -12.74 23.50
C ASP A 382 -3.26 -12.55 22.35
N LEU A 383 -2.66 -11.35 22.28
CA LEU A 383 -1.63 -11.05 21.28
C LEU A 383 -0.23 -11.52 21.68
N SER A 384 0.01 -11.94 22.93
CA SER A 384 1.36 -12.29 23.42
C SER A 384 2.10 -13.27 22.49
N PRO A 385 1.46 -14.33 21.91
CA PRO A 385 2.16 -15.28 21.05
C PRO A 385 2.58 -14.71 19.67
N ILE A 386 1.96 -13.61 19.24
CA ILE A 386 2.15 -13.05 17.88
C ILE A 386 2.66 -11.61 17.90
N LYS A 387 2.79 -10.99 19.07
CA LYS A 387 3.14 -9.57 19.25
C LYS A 387 4.44 -9.19 18.55
N GLU A 388 5.51 -9.96 18.78
CA GLU A 388 6.81 -9.69 18.15
C GLU A 388 6.77 -9.83 16.64
N LYS A 389 6.02 -10.81 16.13
CA LYS A 389 5.87 -11.03 14.68
C LYS A 389 5.12 -9.89 14.01
N ILE A 390 4.07 -9.37 14.65
CA ILE A 390 3.34 -8.18 14.18
C ILE A 390 4.26 -6.95 14.26
N ALA A 391 4.97 -6.74 15.37
CA ALA A 391 5.88 -5.61 15.56
C ALA A 391 7.01 -5.56 14.53
N ALA A 392 7.43 -6.71 13.98
CA ALA A 392 8.43 -6.77 12.89
C ALA A 392 7.98 -6.06 11.60
N PHE A 393 6.68 -5.77 11.47
CA PHE A 393 6.07 -4.99 10.39
C PHE A 393 5.68 -3.56 10.82
N SER A 394 6.06 -3.09 12.01
CA SER A 394 5.90 -1.67 12.34
C SER A 394 6.79 -0.78 11.45
N TRP A 395 6.39 0.47 11.22
CA TRP A 395 7.22 1.38 10.41
C TRP A 395 8.65 1.54 10.92
N PRO A 396 8.92 1.65 12.24
CA PRO A 396 10.29 1.65 12.74
C PRO A 396 11.09 0.41 12.32
N SER A 397 10.52 -0.81 12.44
CA SER A 397 11.17 -2.07 12.06
C SER A 397 11.40 -2.17 10.55
N ILE A 398 10.44 -1.75 9.74
CA ILE A 398 10.56 -1.68 8.28
C ILE A 398 11.66 -0.69 7.88
N PHE A 399 11.69 0.49 8.49
CA PHE A 399 12.71 1.48 8.16
C PHE A 399 14.13 1.02 8.52
N GLU A 400 14.33 0.26 9.57
CA GLU A 400 15.63 -0.33 9.90
C GLU A 400 16.14 -1.25 8.77
N LYS A 401 15.26 -2.06 8.20
CA LYS A 401 15.58 -2.91 7.05
C LYS A 401 15.90 -2.05 5.81
N VAL A 402 15.07 -1.04 5.53
CA VAL A 402 15.30 -0.09 4.41
C VAL A 402 16.62 0.66 4.57
N GLN A 403 16.91 1.13 5.77
CA GLN A 403 18.19 1.82 6.09
C GLN A 403 19.39 0.90 5.85
N SER A 404 19.29 -0.38 6.15
CA SER A 404 20.35 -1.36 5.87
C SER A 404 20.62 -1.47 4.36
N VAL A 405 19.57 -1.47 3.54
CA VAL A 405 19.70 -1.45 2.07
C VAL A 405 20.37 -0.15 1.60
N TYR A 406 20.07 1.00 2.23
CA TYR A 406 20.77 2.25 1.88
C TYR A 406 22.27 2.16 2.11
N PHE A 407 22.69 1.65 3.27
CA PHE A 407 24.13 1.52 3.58
C PHE A 407 24.81 0.53 2.64
N GLU A 408 24.15 -0.56 2.31
CA GLU A 408 24.68 -1.56 1.38
C GLU A 408 24.80 -0.98 -0.04
N ALA A 409 23.76 -0.33 -0.55
CA ALA A 409 23.77 0.34 -1.86
C ALA A 409 24.89 1.38 -1.96
N ILE A 410 25.06 2.23 -0.92
CA ILE A 410 26.14 3.24 -0.87
C ILE A 410 27.52 2.57 -0.85
N LYS A 411 27.68 1.47 -0.10
CA LYS A 411 28.93 0.71 -0.02
C LYS A 411 29.28 0.12 -1.38
N ASN A 412 28.35 -0.65 -1.98
CA ASN A 412 28.56 -1.32 -3.26
C ASN A 412 28.82 -0.33 -4.40
N PHE A 413 28.13 0.82 -4.37
CA PHE A 413 28.35 1.90 -5.34
C PHE A 413 29.77 2.48 -5.31
N LYS A 414 30.40 2.54 -4.13
CA LYS A 414 31.78 3.04 -3.98
C LYS A 414 32.84 2.02 -4.39
N TYR A 415 32.54 0.72 -4.24
CA TYR A 415 33.49 -0.34 -4.59
C TYR A 415 33.51 -0.68 -6.09
N ASN A 416 32.42 -0.40 -6.81
CA ASN A 416 32.28 -0.68 -8.24
C ASN A 416 32.73 0.48 -9.15
N ARG A 417 33.42 1.49 -8.57
CA ARG A 417 34.04 2.62 -9.24
C ARG A 417 35.49 2.78 -8.80
#